data_559d0998543655f415b31d676d94aad9
#
_entry.id   559d0998543655f415b31d676d94aad9
#
_cell.length_a   1.000
_cell.length_b   1.000
_cell.length_c   1.000
_cell.angle_alpha   90.00
_cell.angle_beta   90.00
_cell.angle_gamma   90.00
#
_symmetry.space_group_name_H-M   'P 1'
#
loop_
_entity.id
_entity.type
_entity.pdbx_description
1 polymer ?
#
loop_
_entity_poly.entity_id
_entity_poly.type
_entity_poly.pdbx_seq_one_letter_code
_entity_poly.pdbx_strand_id
1 'polypeptide(L)'
;MNAPRSGCPINLTLEALGDRWSLIVIRDLMFGNRRHFRELLTRSEERIASNILADRLTRLEKAGLVSRRDDPSHKQKVIYSLTEASIALVPLLAHMGGWGLRHTPASKELSVRAKILEDGGPKLWSEFMEELRYLHLEAPAPRGRSSPGCSRPTKPPLLSRWSERNGRHLCRLSCPTEES
;
A
#
# COMPACT_ATOMS: atom_id res chain seq x y z
N MET A 1 -3.45 25.94 -0.83
CA MET A 1 -2.18 25.48 -0.22
C MET A 1 -1.32 26.70 0.02
N ASN A 2 -0.75 26.86 1.22
CA ASN A 2 0.22 27.93 1.46
C ASN A 2 1.47 27.68 0.61
N ALA A 3 2.15 28.77 0.20
CA ALA A 3 3.43 28.64 -0.53
C ALA A 3 4.42 27.79 0.28
N PRO A 4 5.19 26.89 -0.35
CA PRO A 4 6.15 26.06 0.36
C PRO A 4 7.23 26.92 1.01
N ARG A 5 7.68 26.54 2.21
CA ARG A 5 8.69 27.29 2.98
C ARG A 5 10.05 27.37 2.27
N SER A 6 10.36 26.38 1.44
CA SER A 6 11.56 26.35 0.61
C SER A 6 11.37 25.46 -0.60
N GLY A 7 12.21 25.63 -1.65
CA GLY A 7 12.26 24.74 -2.81
C GLY A 7 13.09 23.46 -2.59
N CYS A 8 13.53 23.16 -1.37
CA CYS A 8 14.27 21.96 -1.06
C CYS A 8 13.39 20.70 -1.29
N PRO A 9 13.80 19.72 -2.13
CA PRO A 9 13.01 18.52 -2.39
C PRO A 9 12.64 17.74 -1.14
N ILE A 10 13.53 17.68 -0.15
CA ILE A 10 13.26 17.02 1.13
C ILE A 10 12.13 17.76 1.88
N ASN A 11 12.18 19.10 1.92
CA ASN A 11 11.13 19.90 2.56
C ASN A 11 9.80 19.72 1.85
N LEU A 12 9.77 19.75 0.51
CA LEU A 12 8.56 19.55 -0.27
C LEU A 12 7.95 18.15 -0.03
N THR A 13 8.79 17.12 0.09
CA THR A 13 8.35 15.77 0.44
C THR A 13 7.74 15.73 1.85
N LEU A 14 8.36 16.41 2.82
CA LEU A 14 7.83 16.47 4.20
C LEU A 14 6.52 17.27 4.28
N GLU A 15 6.34 18.30 3.46
CA GLU A 15 5.05 19.02 3.40
C GLU A 15 3.91 18.12 2.86
N ALA A 16 4.22 17.21 1.93
CA ALA A 16 3.25 16.26 1.40
C ALA A 16 3.02 15.04 2.31
N LEU A 17 4.07 14.52 2.95
CA LEU A 17 4.10 13.22 3.61
C LEU A 17 4.58 13.26 5.08
N GLY A 18 4.99 14.41 5.59
CA GLY A 18 5.67 14.54 6.88
C GLY A 18 4.76 14.42 8.11
N ASP A 19 3.49 14.18 7.93
CA ASP A 19 2.61 13.87 9.05
C ASP A 19 2.65 12.35 9.40
N ARG A 20 2.27 12.04 10.62
CA ARG A 20 2.30 10.67 11.16
C ARG A 20 1.53 9.64 10.32
N TRP A 21 0.46 10.03 9.64
CA TRP A 21 -0.52 9.10 9.09
C TRP A 21 -0.44 8.91 7.58
N SER A 22 0.05 9.89 6.82
CA SER A 22 0.07 9.85 5.36
C SER A 22 0.84 8.63 4.83
N LEU A 23 2.07 8.41 5.29
CA LEU A 23 2.86 7.24 4.90
C LEU A 23 2.27 5.92 5.42
N ILE A 24 1.60 5.91 6.58
CA ILE A 24 0.92 4.72 7.10
C ILE A 24 -0.26 4.33 6.20
N VAL A 25 -1.07 5.29 5.76
CA VAL A 25 -2.19 5.04 4.84
C VAL A 25 -1.66 4.52 3.49
N ILE A 26 -0.63 5.14 2.93
CA ILE A 26 0.02 4.66 1.70
C ILE A 26 0.58 3.25 1.88
N ARG A 27 1.25 2.97 2.99
CA ARG A 27 1.74 1.63 3.35
C ARG A 27 0.62 0.60 3.36
N ASP A 28 -0.52 0.92 3.95
CA ASP A 28 -1.66 0.00 4.07
C ASP A 28 -2.35 -0.26 2.73
N LEU A 29 -2.42 0.74 1.85
CA LEU A 29 -2.83 0.56 0.45
C LEU A 29 -1.83 -0.33 -0.30
N MET A 30 -0.54 -0.09 -0.14
CA MET A 30 0.56 -0.72 -0.87
C MET A 30 0.77 -2.18 -0.47
N PHE A 31 0.94 -2.45 0.82
CA PHE A 31 1.27 -3.78 1.33
C PHE A 31 0.06 -4.60 1.77
N GLY A 32 -1.02 -3.94 2.16
CA GLY A 32 -2.25 -4.57 2.62
C GLY A 32 -3.30 -4.73 1.53
N ASN A 33 -3.14 -4.05 0.40
CA ASN A 33 -4.17 -3.88 -0.63
C ASN A 33 -5.54 -3.50 -0.02
N ARG A 34 -5.51 -2.69 1.04
CA ARG A 34 -6.70 -2.23 1.78
C ARG A 34 -7.27 -1.03 1.04
N ARG A 35 -8.22 -1.26 0.17
CA ARG A 35 -8.70 -0.25 -0.79
C ARG A 35 -10.01 0.43 -0.38
N HIS A 36 -10.62 0.00 0.71
CA HIS A 36 -11.85 0.60 1.22
C HIS A 36 -11.63 1.29 2.56
N PHE A 37 -12.36 2.38 2.81
CA PHE A 37 -12.27 3.16 4.05
C PHE A 37 -12.34 2.28 5.31
N ARG A 38 -13.33 1.37 5.34
CA ARG A 38 -13.52 0.47 6.48
C ARG A 38 -12.32 -0.46 6.70
N GLU A 39 -11.71 -0.94 5.63
CA GLU A 39 -10.52 -1.81 5.74
C GLU A 39 -9.31 -1.03 6.29
N LEU A 40 -9.07 0.19 5.77
CA LEU A 40 -8.03 1.08 6.29
C LEU A 40 -8.26 1.42 7.76
N LEU A 41 -9.52 1.67 8.16
CA LEU A 41 -9.87 2.00 9.52
C LEU A 41 -9.69 0.82 10.49
N THR A 42 -10.16 -0.37 10.12
CA THR A 42 -10.27 -1.51 11.05
C THR A 42 -9.07 -2.44 11.06
N ARG A 43 -8.25 -2.41 10.01
CA ARG A 43 -7.10 -3.31 9.83
C ARG A 43 -5.75 -2.63 9.95
N SER A 44 -5.71 -1.32 10.21
CA SER A 44 -4.45 -0.62 10.50
C SER A 44 -3.95 -1.02 11.87
N GLU A 45 -2.68 -1.42 11.95
CA GLU A 45 -2.03 -1.81 13.22
C GLU A 45 -1.98 -0.64 14.21
N GLU A 46 -1.86 0.57 13.71
CA GLU A 46 -1.74 1.80 14.50
C GLU A 46 -3.08 2.39 14.94
N ARG A 47 -4.22 1.78 14.56
CA ARG A 47 -5.58 2.17 14.98
C ARG A 47 -5.88 3.65 14.74
N ILE A 48 -5.83 4.07 13.48
CA ILE A 48 -6.14 5.45 13.08
C ILE A 48 -7.61 5.79 13.40
N ALA A 49 -7.86 6.99 13.91
CA ALA A 49 -9.22 7.47 14.13
C ALA A 49 -9.91 7.82 12.81
N SER A 50 -11.22 7.60 12.70
CA SER A 50 -11.98 7.76 11.46
C SER A 50 -11.92 9.17 10.87
N ASN A 51 -11.99 10.21 11.71
CA ASN A 51 -11.86 11.61 11.27
C ASN A 51 -10.45 11.91 10.72
N ILE A 52 -9.41 11.35 11.33
CA ILE A 52 -8.03 11.50 10.88
C ILE A 52 -7.83 10.78 9.54
N LEU A 53 -8.35 9.55 9.41
CA LEU A 53 -8.28 8.80 8.16
C LEU A 53 -8.98 9.54 7.02
N ALA A 54 -10.19 10.08 7.26
CA ALA A 54 -10.94 10.84 6.25
C ALA A 54 -10.17 12.09 5.78
N ASP A 55 -9.60 12.86 6.73
CA ASP A 55 -8.77 14.02 6.40
C ASP A 55 -7.53 13.62 5.61
N ARG A 56 -6.82 12.56 6.01
CA ARG A 56 -5.63 12.09 5.31
C ARG A 56 -5.92 11.62 3.90
N LEU A 57 -6.97 10.83 3.68
CA LEU A 57 -7.37 10.40 2.34
C LEU A 57 -7.70 11.60 1.45
N THR A 58 -8.41 12.60 1.98
CA THR A 58 -8.70 13.84 1.25
C THR A 58 -7.43 14.62 0.87
N ARG A 59 -6.46 14.71 1.78
CA ARG A 59 -5.17 15.38 1.52
C ARG A 59 -4.32 14.61 0.52
N LEU A 60 -4.25 13.29 0.64
CA LEU A 60 -3.51 12.43 -0.30
C LEU A 60 -4.12 12.47 -1.70
N GLU A 61 -5.46 12.54 -1.80
CA GLU A 61 -6.15 12.72 -3.08
C GLU A 61 -5.83 14.09 -3.71
N LYS A 62 -5.90 15.18 -2.94
CA LYS A 62 -5.51 16.53 -3.40
C LYS A 62 -4.04 16.63 -3.80
N ALA A 63 -3.16 15.86 -3.16
CA ALA A 63 -1.74 15.80 -3.49
C ALA A 63 -1.45 14.87 -4.69
N GLY A 64 -2.46 14.22 -5.27
CA GLY A 64 -2.29 13.30 -6.40
C GLY A 64 -1.58 11.98 -6.03
N LEU A 65 -1.54 11.61 -4.75
CA LEU A 65 -0.92 10.39 -4.27
C LEU A 65 -1.92 9.22 -4.15
N VAL A 66 -3.19 9.52 -4.02
CA VAL A 66 -4.27 8.54 -3.99
C VAL A 66 -5.36 9.00 -4.97
N SER A 67 -5.93 8.07 -5.70
CA SER A 67 -7.13 8.28 -6.50
C SER A 67 -8.33 7.64 -5.83
N ARG A 68 -9.51 8.20 -6.09
CA ARG A 68 -10.78 7.75 -5.56
C ARG A 68 -11.73 7.45 -6.71
N ARG A 69 -12.44 6.31 -6.66
CA ARG A 69 -13.52 5.97 -7.59
C ARG A 69 -14.64 5.23 -6.87
N ASP A 70 -15.84 5.30 -7.42
CA ASP A 70 -16.94 4.49 -6.92
C ASP A 70 -16.70 3.01 -7.20
N ASP A 71 -17.14 2.14 -6.28
CA ASP A 71 -17.04 0.70 -6.44
C ASP A 71 -18.18 0.22 -7.36
N PRO A 72 -17.89 -0.34 -8.54
CA PRO A 72 -18.92 -0.81 -9.47
C PRO A 72 -19.76 -1.94 -8.90
N SER A 73 -19.29 -2.65 -7.89
CA SER A 73 -20.00 -3.74 -7.21
C SER A 73 -20.95 -3.26 -6.09
N HIS A 74 -20.76 -2.01 -5.60
CA HIS A 74 -21.51 -1.48 -4.48
C HIS A 74 -21.67 0.04 -4.54
N LYS A 75 -22.89 0.50 -4.82
CA LYS A 75 -23.25 1.94 -5.00
C LYS A 75 -22.83 2.89 -3.87
N GLN A 76 -22.55 2.39 -2.66
CA GLN A 76 -22.16 3.20 -1.50
C GLN A 76 -20.69 3.04 -1.09
N LYS A 77 -19.91 2.24 -1.83
CA LYS A 77 -18.50 2.01 -1.52
C LYS A 77 -17.60 2.78 -2.47
N VAL A 78 -16.50 3.22 -1.92
CA VAL A 78 -15.44 3.93 -2.64
C VAL A 78 -14.18 3.08 -2.60
N ILE A 79 -13.50 2.99 -3.74
CA ILE A 79 -12.21 2.33 -3.90
C ILE A 79 -11.13 3.41 -3.94
N TYR A 80 -10.19 3.33 -3.03
CA TYR A 80 -8.96 4.12 -3.04
C TYR A 80 -7.85 3.35 -3.75
N SER A 81 -7.10 4.02 -4.60
CA SER A 81 -6.00 3.43 -5.36
C SER A 81 -4.76 4.29 -5.26
N LEU A 82 -3.59 3.64 -5.26
CA LEU A 82 -2.32 4.34 -5.42
C LEU A 82 -2.23 4.95 -6.81
N THR A 83 -1.55 6.08 -6.93
CA THR A 83 -1.12 6.67 -8.20
C THR A 83 0.32 6.27 -8.51
N GLU A 84 0.81 6.59 -9.70
CA GLU A 84 2.22 6.38 -10.06
C GLU A 84 3.17 7.08 -9.07
N ALA A 85 2.81 8.31 -8.64
CA ALA A 85 3.62 9.07 -7.69
C ALA A 85 3.74 8.35 -6.33
N SER A 86 2.67 7.74 -5.84
CA SER A 86 2.75 6.99 -4.57
C SER A 86 3.37 5.60 -4.74
N ILE A 87 3.22 4.94 -5.88
CA ILE A 87 3.94 3.70 -6.20
C ILE A 87 5.45 3.93 -6.20
N ALA A 88 5.91 5.06 -6.72
CA ALA A 88 7.31 5.46 -6.71
C ALA A 88 7.91 5.66 -5.28
N LEU A 89 7.10 5.65 -4.23
CA LEU A 89 7.56 5.70 -2.83
C LEU A 89 8.04 4.33 -2.30
N VAL A 90 7.95 3.24 -3.07
CA VAL A 90 8.43 1.91 -2.63
C VAL A 90 9.87 1.94 -2.15
N PRO A 91 10.87 2.53 -2.87
CA PRO A 91 12.23 2.62 -2.37
C PRO A 91 12.36 3.45 -1.08
N LEU A 92 11.60 4.55 -0.96
CA LEU A 92 11.58 5.37 0.25
C LEU A 92 11.11 4.55 1.45
N LEU A 93 9.99 3.83 1.32
CA LEU A 93 9.45 2.98 2.40
C LEU A 93 10.39 1.83 2.74
N ALA A 94 11.09 1.26 1.75
CA ALA A 94 12.10 0.22 1.97
C ALA A 94 13.26 0.76 2.83
N HIS A 95 13.81 1.93 2.48
CA HIS A 95 14.87 2.56 3.25
C HIS A 95 14.41 2.99 4.65
N MET A 96 13.20 3.54 4.79
CA MET A 96 12.62 3.88 6.09
C MET A 96 12.47 2.63 6.97
N GLY A 97 11.98 1.53 6.39
CA GLY A 97 11.85 0.25 7.08
C GLY A 97 13.19 -0.30 7.55
N GLY A 98 14.22 -0.30 6.69
CA GLY A 98 15.57 -0.72 7.03
C GLY A 98 16.20 0.16 8.11
N TRP A 99 16.00 1.47 8.06
CA TRP A 99 16.44 2.38 9.13
C TRP A 99 15.73 2.05 10.45
N GLY A 100 14.41 1.84 10.41
CA GLY A 100 13.63 1.47 11.58
C GLY A 100 14.10 0.17 12.23
N LEU A 101 14.43 -0.85 11.41
CA LEU A 101 14.98 -2.12 11.90
C LEU A 101 16.28 -1.97 12.68
N ARG A 102 17.14 -1.04 12.28
CA ARG A 102 18.46 -0.85 12.91
C ARG A 102 18.44 0.07 14.12
N HIS A 103 17.51 1.03 14.15
CA HIS A 103 17.57 2.16 15.09
C HIS A 103 16.36 2.28 16.03
N THR A 104 15.35 1.38 15.91
CA THR A 104 14.16 1.41 16.78
C THR A 104 13.86 0.01 17.32
N PRO A 105 13.12 -0.11 18.44
CA PRO A 105 12.72 -1.40 19.00
C PRO A 105 11.58 -2.04 18.18
N ALA A 106 11.82 -2.31 16.89
CA ALA A 106 10.84 -2.92 16.00
C ALA A 106 10.50 -4.35 16.41
N SER A 107 9.20 -4.72 16.40
CA SER A 107 8.80 -6.10 16.70
C SER A 107 9.21 -7.05 15.57
N LYS A 108 9.50 -8.31 15.92
CA LYS A 108 9.92 -9.32 14.94
C LYS A 108 8.84 -9.58 13.88
N GLU A 109 7.59 -9.60 14.29
CA GLU A 109 6.44 -9.90 13.46
C GLU A 109 6.22 -8.82 12.37
N LEU A 110 6.35 -7.55 12.73
CA LEU A 110 6.16 -6.43 11.80
C LEU A 110 7.42 -6.11 10.98
N SER A 111 8.56 -6.60 11.40
CA SER A 111 9.86 -6.40 10.73
C SER A 111 10.03 -7.20 9.43
N VAL A 112 9.29 -8.28 9.25
CA VAL A 112 9.48 -9.22 8.12
C VAL A 112 9.40 -8.54 6.76
N ARG A 113 8.44 -7.62 6.58
CA ARG A 113 8.26 -6.90 5.30
C ARG A 113 9.43 -5.96 5.01
N ALA A 114 9.84 -5.20 6.01
CA ALA A 114 10.96 -4.27 5.88
C ALA A 114 12.25 -5.03 5.54
N LYS A 115 12.49 -6.17 6.19
CA LYS A 115 13.65 -7.02 5.92
C LYS A 115 13.62 -7.60 4.50
N ILE A 116 12.48 -8.11 4.04
CA ILE A 116 12.35 -8.64 2.67
C ILE A 116 12.64 -7.54 1.63
N LEU A 117 12.14 -6.32 1.84
CA LEU A 117 12.40 -5.20 0.93
C LEU A 117 13.87 -4.78 0.97
N GLU A 118 14.49 -4.74 2.14
CA GLU A 118 15.90 -4.38 2.30
C GLU A 118 16.80 -5.43 1.62
N ASP A 119 16.58 -6.72 1.90
CA ASP A 119 17.35 -7.83 1.34
C ASP A 119 17.16 -7.99 -0.18
N GLY A 120 15.97 -7.69 -0.68
CA GLY A 120 15.63 -7.81 -2.11
C GLY A 120 16.13 -6.67 -2.98
N GLY A 121 16.37 -5.51 -2.40
CA GLY A 121 16.94 -4.34 -3.06
C GLY A 121 16.18 -3.83 -4.29
N PRO A 122 16.84 -3.06 -5.17
CA PRO A 122 16.19 -2.38 -6.30
C PRO A 122 15.45 -3.30 -7.27
N LYS A 123 15.92 -4.53 -7.46
CA LYS A 123 15.25 -5.50 -8.33
C LYS A 123 13.87 -5.87 -7.79
N LEU A 124 13.80 -6.25 -6.52
CA LEU A 124 12.54 -6.58 -5.86
C LEU A 124 11.59 -5.37 -5.81
N TRP A 125 12.12 -4.17 -5.57
CA TRP A 125 11.30 -2.94 -5.56
C TRP A 125 10.68 -2.68 -6.92
N SER A 126 11.43 -2.86 -8.02
CA SER A 126 10.92 -2.72 -9.38
C SER A 126 9.80 -3.73 -9.68
N GLU A 127 10.02 -5.00 -9.37
CA GLU A 127 9.01 -6.06 -9.52
C GLU A 127 7.75 -5.75 -8.69
N PHE A 128 7.92 -5.25 -7.49
CA PHE A 128 6.80 -4.86 -6.63
C PHE A 128 6.04 -3.63 -7.16
N MET A 129 6.73 -2.63 -7.67
CA MET A 129 6.09 -1.47 -8.31
C MET A 129 5.29 -1.87 -9.56
N GLU A 130 5.77 -2.81 -10.37
CA GLU A 130 5.01 -3.35 -11.51
C GLU A 130 3.72 -4.05 -11.04
N GLU A 131 3.81 -4.81 -9.96
CA GLU A 131 2.65 -5.46 -9.37
C GLU A 131 1.63 -4.45 -8.83
N LEU A 132 2.07 -3.37 -8.19
CA LEU A 132 1.20 -2.30 -7.72
C LEU A 132 0.54 -1.54 -8.89
N ARG A 133 1.25 -1.31 -10.00
CA ARG A 133 0.66 -0.73 -11.21
C ARG A 133 -0.47 -1.59 -11.77
N TYR A 134 -0.24 -2.90 -11.83
CA TYR A 134 -1.26 -3.84 -12.27
C TYR A 134 -2.52 -3.78 -11.38
N LEU A 135 -2.35 -3.70 -10.06
CA LEU A 135 -3.46 -3.69 -9.11
C LEU A 135 -4.21 -2.35 -9.07
N HIS A 136 -3.49 -1.24 -9.11
CA HIS A 136 -4.04 0.07 -8.82
C HIS A 136 -4.29 0.94 -10.06
N LEU A 137 -3.53 0.73 -11.15
CA LEU A 137 -3.59 1.55 -12.36
C LEU A 137 -4.14 0.80 -13.58
N GLU A 138 -4.64 -0.44 -13.40
CA GLU A 138 -5.15 -1.27 -14.49
C GLU A 138 -4.11 -1.52 -15.61
N ALA A 139 -2.82 -1.44 -15.26
CA ALA A 139 -1.73 -1.73 -16.16
C ALA A 139 -1.74 -3.22 -16.61
N PRO A 140 -1.07 -3.56 -17.73
CA PRO A 140 -0.94 -4.96 -18.15
C PRO A 140 -0.24 -5.80 -17.07
N ALA A 141 -0.57 -7.10 -17.02
CA ALA A 141 0.02 -8.03 -16.07
C ALA A 141 1.55 -8.07 -16.17
N PRO A 142 2.28 -8.15 -15.05
CA PRO A 142 3.74 -8.28 -15.06
C PRO A 142 4.22 -9.47 -15.91
N ARG A 143 5.36 -9.29 -16.59
CA ARG A 143 5.96 -10.33 -17.45
C ARG A 143 6.24 -11.60 -16.64
N GLY A 144 5.82 -12.76 -17.16
CA GLY A 144 5.99 -14.08 -16.52
C GLY A 144 4.70 -14.72 -16.03
N ARG A 145 3.53 -14.08 -16.23
CA ARG A 145 2.20 -14.64 -15.95
C ARG A 145 1.34 -14.76 -17.19
N SER A 146 1.77 -15.54 -18.14
CA SER A 146 0.90 -15.98 -19.23
C SER A 146 0.32 -17.34 -18.88
N SER A 147 -0.87 -17.36 -18.30
CA SER A 147 -1.78 -18.51 -18.39
C SER A 147 -3.06 -18.00 -19.01
N PRO A 148 -3.42 -18.44 -20.21
CA PRO A 148 -4.71 -18.13 -20.81
C PRO A 148 -5.79 -18.82 -19.98
N GLY A 149 -6.66 -18.03 -19.34
CA GLY A 149 -7.84 -18.54 -18.63
C GLY A 149 -7.91 -18.26 -17.13
N CYS A 150 -6.95 -17.56 -16.53
CA CYS A 150 -7.05 -17.21 -15.12
C CYS A 150 -7.67 -15.82 -14.94
N SER A 151 -8.86 -15.79 -14.35
CA SER A 151 -9.47 -14.59 -13.78
C SER A 151 -8.43 -13.86 -12.91
N ARG A 152 -8.48 -12.52 -12.87
CA ARG A 152 -7.59 -11.62 -12.11
C ARG A 152 -7.19 -12.26 -10.78
N PRO A 153 -5.90 -12.50 -10.52
CA PRO A 153 -5.50 -13.05 -9.23
C PRO A 153 -5.89 -12.07 -8.13
N THR A 154 -6.69 -12.54 -7.21
CA THR A 154 -7.18 -11.78 -6.05
C THR A 154 -6.05 -11.40 -5.08
N LYS A 155 -4.84 -11.91 -5.30
CA LYS A 155 -3.68 -11.66 -4.45
C LYS A 155 -2.39 -11.69 -5.25
N PRO A 156 -1.58 -10.60 -5.17
CA PRO A 156 -0.30 -10.54 -5.84
C PRO A 156 0.71 -11.55 -5.27
N PRO A 157 1.62 -12.14 -6.07
CA PRO A 157 2.57 -13.17 -5.60
C PRO A 157 3.53 -12.66 -4.54
N LEU A 158 3.98 -11.41 -4.62
CA LEU A 158 4.85 -10.84 -3.59
C LEU A 158 4.06 -10.64 -2.28
N LEU A 159 2.83 -10.15 -2.35
CA LEU A 159 1.94 -10.03 -1.19
C LEU A 159 1.52 -11.40 -0.63
N SER A 160 1.39 -12.46 -1.47
CA SER A 160 1.12 -13.81 -0.99
C SER A 160 2.33 -14.43 -0.28
N ARG A 161 3.54 -14.25 -0.82
CA ARG A 161 4.79 -14.66 -0.15
C ARG A 161 4.96 -13.99 1.21
N TRP A 162 4.50 -12.76 1.38
CA TRP A 162 4.51 -12.07 2.67
C TRP A 162 3.48 -12.63 3.64
N SER A 163 2.31 -13.05 3.14
CA SER A 163 1.26 -13.69 3.93
C SER A 163 1.67 -15.07 4.44
N GLU A 164 2.32 -15.88 3.61
CA GLU A 164 2.74 -17.25 3.94
C GLU A 164 3.87 -17.27 4.98
N ARG A 165 4.81 -16.31 4.95
CA ARG A 165 5.88 -16.20 5.94
C ARG A 165 5.44 -15.64 7.29
N ASN A 166 4.34 -14.87 7.33
CA ASN A 166 3.79 -14.28 8.56
C ASN A 166 2.73 -15.15 9.23
N GLY A 167 2.69 -16.46 8.96
CA GLY A 167 1.82 -17.45 9.57
C GLY A 167 0.71 -16.90 10.47
N ARG A 168 -0.53 -16.84 9.98
CA ARG A 168 -1.81 -16.87 10.72
C ARG A 168 -2.65 -15.62 10.92
N HIS A 169 -2.20 -14.39 10.63
CA HIS A 169 -3.09 -13.25 10.87
C HIS A 169 -3.61 -12.47 9.65
N LEU A 170 -3.22 -12.78 8.40
CA LEU A 170 -3.67 -12.04 7.22
C LEU A 170 -4.50 -12.86 6.22
N CYS A 171 -4.84 -14.08 6.51
CA CYS A 171 -5.58 -14.96 5.60
C CYS A 171 -6.92 -15.43 6.18
N ARG A 172 -7.84 -14.50 6.48
CA ARG A 172 -9.28 -14.77 6.52
C ARG A 172 -10.01 -13.72 5.70
N LEU A 173 -9.87 -13.81 4.41
CA LEU A 173 -10.90 -13.37 3.48
C LEU A 173 -11.11 -14.53 2.52
N SER A 174 -12.04 -15.37 2.96
CA SER A 174 -12.72 -16.44 2.24
C SER A 174 -13.11 -16.02 0.84
N CYS A 175 -12.79 -16.83 -0.15
CA CYS A 175 -13.66 -17.03 -1.29
C CYS A 175 -15.05 -17.39 -0.74
N PRO A 176 -16.13 -16.81 -1.26
CA PRO A 176 -17.42 -17.45 -1.11
C PRO A 176 -17.33 -18.77 -1.86
N THR A 177 -17.43 -19.88 -1.15
CA THR A 177 -17.76 -21.18 -1.71
C THR A 177 -19.13 -21.03 -2.33
N GLU A 178 -19.20 -21.14 -3.65
CA GLU A 178 -20.44 -21.54 -4.31
C GLU A 178 -20.74 -22.95 -3.82
N GLU A 179 -21.71 -23.07 -2.96
CA GLU A 179 -22.46 -24.31 -2.77
C GLU A 179 -23.77 -24.24 -3.54
N SER A 180 -23.99 -25.29 -4.29
CA SER A 180 -25.07 -25.68 -5.17
C SER A 180 -26.48 -25.45 -4.65
#